data_50301f68a6d2c35102dc44539d28ca2e
#
_entry.id   50301f68a6d2c35102dc44539d28ca2e
#
_cell.length_a   1.000
_cell.length_b   1.000
_cell.length_c   1.000
_cell.angle_alpha   90.00
_cell.angle_beta   90.00
_cell.angle_gamma   90.00
#
_symmetry.space_group_name_H-M   'P 1'
#
loop_
_entity.id
_entity.type
_entity.pdbx_description
1 polymer ?
#
loop_
_entity_poly.entity_id
_entity_poly.type
_entity_poly.pdbx_seq_one_letter_code
_entity_poly.pdbx_strand_id
1 'polypeptide(L)' 'MVERYRGHLIFAKAYLDRSSGVWTTSLHVQFNDDSRTFRDVYLPSTIGRFMGQTSAEKHALKEAKQWVDDRLLKLKIFER' A
#
# COMPACT_ATOMS: atom_id res chain seq x y z
N MET A 1 7.36 -5.80 -4.91
CA MET A 1 6.09 -6.51 -5.13
C MET A 1 5.06 -5.54 -5.69
N VAL A 2 4.43 -5.90 -6.78
CA VAL A 2 3.41 -5.08 -7.44
C VAL A 2 2.15 -5.92 -7.58
N GLU A 3 1.01 -5.37 -7.20
CA GLU A 3 -0.26 -6.08 -7.31
C GLU A 3 -1.38 -5.13 -7.72
N ARG A 4 -2.26 -5.61 -8.59
CA ARG A 4 -3.47 -4.89 -8.97
C ARG A 4 -4.61 -5.30 -8.04
N TYR A 5 -5.30 -4.32 -7.46
CA TYR A 5 -6.38 -4.57 -6.52
C TYR A 5 -7.49 -3.54 -6.71
N ARG A 6 -8.67 -3.99 -7.10
CA ARG A 6 -9.90 -3.18 -7.26
C ARG A 6 -9.65 -1.89 -8.06
N GLY A 7 -8.96 -2.02 -9.21
CA GLY A 7 -8.66 -0.89 -10.07
C GLY A 7 -7.49 -0.01 -9.63
N HIS A 8 -6.78 -0.42 -8.59
CA HIS A 8 -5.61 0.27 -8.07
C HIS A 8 -4.36 -0.58 -8.29
N LEU A 9 -3.25 0.06 -8.61
CA LEU A 9 -1.97 -0.62 -8.76
C LEU A 9 -1.13 -0.31 -7.52
N ILE A 10 -0.78 -1.35 -6.77
CA ILE A 10 -0.08 -1.22 -5.50
C ILE A 10 1.38 -1.62 -5.66
N PHE A 11 2.28 -0.75 -5.21
CA PHE A 11 3.72 -1.00 -5.19
C PHE A 11 4.17 -1.11 -3.73
N ALA A 12 4.67 -2.27 -3.34
CA ALA A 12 5.14 -2.52 -1.99
C ALA A 12 6.58 -3.02 -2.05
N LYS A 13 7.46 -2.37 -1.28
CA LYS A 13 8.87 -2.74 -1.15
C LYS A 13 9.26 -2.77 0.31
N ALA A 14 10.26 -3.57 0.64
CA ALA A 14 10.78 -3.64 1.99
C ALA A 14 12.31 -3.57 1.95
N TYR A 15 12.87 -2.83 2.90
CA TYR A 15 14.30 -2.60 3.03
C TYR A 15 14.75 -3.03 4.42
N LEU A 16 15.83 -3.80 4.48
CA LEU A 16 16.39 -4.27 5.74
C LEU A 16 17.50 -3.32 6.23
N ASP A 17 17.37 -2.86 7.46
CA ASP A 17 18.49 -2.28 8.19
C ASP A 17 19.26 -3.43 8.84
N ARG A 18 20.43 -3.74 8.29
CA ARG A 18 21.22 -4.89 8.74
C ARG A 18 21.78 -4.74 10.15
N SER A 19 21.93 -3.51 10.62
CA SER A 19 22.47 -3.26 11.96
C SER A 19 21.44 -3.57 13.06
N SER A 20 20.15 -3.35 12.79
CA SER A 20 19.08 -3.55 13.76
C SER A 20 18.23 -4.78 13.50
N GLY A 21 18.30 -5.34 12.29
CA GLY A 21 17.41 -6.43 11.87
C GLY A 21 15.97 -5.97 11.62
N VAL A 22 15.77 -4.66 11.45
CA VAL A 22 14.45 -4.05 11.27
C VAL A 22 14.19 -3.79 9.79
N TRP A 23 12.97 -4.09 9.35
CA TRP A 23 12.52 -3.82 7.99
C TRP A 23 11.69 -2.54 7.97
N THR A 24 11.90 -1.74 6.93
CA THR A 24 11.08 -0.56 6.64
C THR A 24 10.37 -0.79 5.31
N THR A 25 9.08 -0.58 5.27
CA THR A 25 8.29 -0.74 4.04
C THR A 25 8.12 0.59 3.33
N SER A 26 8.09 0.52 2.00
CA SER A 26 7.72 1.64 1.14
C SER A 26 6.49 1.21 0.36
N LEU A 27 5.45 2.04 0.38
CA LEU A 27 4.16 1.67 -0.14
C LEU A 27 3.55 2.83 -0.92
N HIS A 28 3.18 2.56 -2.18
CA HIS A 28 2.47 3.57 -2.93
C HIS A 28 1.40 2.96 -3.83
N VAL A 29 0.35 3.72 -4.11
CA VAL A 29 -0.82 3.26 -4.85
C VAL A 29 -1.11 4.22 -5.98
N GLN A 30 -1.30 3.67 -7.19
CA GLN A 30 -1.66 4.42 -8.39
C GLN A 30 -3.07 4.05 -8.84
N PHE A 31 -3.87 5.04 -9.18
CA PHE A 31 -5.22 4.82 -9.64
C PHE A 31 -5.73 6.04 -10.42
N ASN A 32 -6.82 5.85 -11.17
CA ASN A 32 -7.57 6.97 -11.76
C ASN A 32 -8.76 7.27 -10.84
N ASP A 33 -8.95 8.55 -10.52
CA ASP A 33 -10.11 8.98 -9.74
C ASP A 33 -11.37 9.12 -10.64
N ASP A 34 -12.48 9.55 -10.06
CA ASP A 34 -13.76 9.66 -10.76
C ASP A 34 -13.73 10.67 -11.91
N SER A 35 -12.83 11.63 -11.86
CA SER A 35 -12.62 12.61 -12.94
C SER A 35 -11.62 12.12 -13.98
N ARG A 36 -11.19 10.86 -13.89
CA ARG A 36 -10.17 10.22 -14.73
C ARG A 36 -8.79 10.86 -14.58
N THR A 37 -8.56 11.57 -13.50
CA THR A 37 -7.27 12.13 -13.18
C THR A 37 -6.41 11.06 -12.54
N PHE A 38 -5.19 10.88 -13.04
CA PHE A 38 -4.23 9.95 -12.47
C PHE A 38 -3.78 10.43 -11.09
N ARG A 39 -3.82 9.53 -10.12
CA ARG A 39 -3.38 9.79 -8.75
C ARG A 39 -2.27 8.83 -8.37
N ASP A 40 -1.32 9.34 -7.62
CA ASP A 40 -0.18 8.58 -7.10
C ASP A 40 -0.04 8.95 -5.62
N VAL A 41 -0.39 8.03 -4.75
CA VAL A 41 -0.48 8.28 -3.31
C VAL A 41 0.55 7.44 -2.57
N TYR A 42 1.41 8.09 -1.78
CA TYR A 42 2.38 7.41 -0.93
C TYR A 42 1.80 7.23 0.46
N LEU A 43 1.80 5.98 0.93
CA LEU A 43 1.26 5.64 2.24
C LEU A 43 2.38 5.64 3.29
N PRO A 44 2.03 5.84 4.57
CA PRO A 44 3.04 5.81 5.63
C PRO A 44 3.82 4.50 5.65
N SER A 45 5.12 4.59 5.90
CA SER A 45 5.98 3.42 6.04
C SER A 45 5.70 2.69 7.34
N THR A 46 5.75 1.36 7.28
CA THR A 46 5.70 0.52 8.48
C THR A 46 7.11 0.08 8.83
N ILE A 47 7.46 0.15 10.09
CA ILE A 47 8.75 -0.30 10.61
C ILE A 47 8.49 -1.46 11.55
N GLY A 48 9.20 -2.58 11.35
CA GLY A 48 9.01 -3.73 12.22
C GLY A 48 9.99 -4.85 11.94
N ARG A 49 9.92 -5.88 12.79
CA ARG A 49 10.72 -7.08 12.64
C ARG A 49 9.88 -8.13 11.92
N PHE A 50 10.28 -8.44 10.70
CA PHE A 50 9.63 -9.46 9.89
C PHE A 50 10.60 -10.61 9.64
N MET A 51 10.07 -11.77 9.29
CA MET A 51 10.89 -12.95 9.01
C MET A 51 11.73 -12.81 7.75
N GLY A 52 11.39 -11.86 6.87
CA GLY A 52 12.12 -11.64 5.64
C GLY A 52 11.41 -10.59 4.78
N GLN A 53 11.99 -10.33 3.61
CA GLN A 53 11.49 -9.33 2.67
C GLN A 53 10.05 -9.63 2.23
N THR A 54 9.76 -10.88 1.90
CA THR A 54 8.42 -11.29 1.45
C THR A 54 7.36 -11.04 2.53
N SER A 55 7.66 -11.38 3.78
CA SER A 55 6.73 -11.14 4.89
C SER A 55 6.45 -9.67 5.09
N ALA A 56 7.50 -8.83 5.03
CA ALA A 56 7.37 -7.38 5.16
C ALA A 56 6.55 -6.79 4.02
N GLU A 57 6.81 -7.21 2.78
CA GLU A 57 6.07 -6.73 1.61
C GLU A 57 4.62 -7.17 1.63
N LYS A 58 4.33 -8.41 2.06
CA LYS A 58 2.95 -8.89 2.20
C LYS A 58 2.17 -8.10 3.25
N HIS A 59 2.82 -7.72 4.33
CA HIS A 59 2.21 -6.88 5.36
C HIS A 59 1.86 -5.50 4.78
N ALA A 60 2.79 -4.88 4.05
CA ALA A 60 2.57 -3.60 3.39
C ALA A 60 1.43 -3.70 2.38
N LEU A 61 1.40 -4.78 1.60
CA LEU A 61 0.35 -5.02 0.62
C LEU A 61 -1.03 -5.11 1.27
N LYS A 62 -1.12 -5.79 2.41
CA LYS A 62 -2.35 -5.89 3.18
C LYS A 62 -2.83 -4.52 3.66
N GLU A 63 -1.93 -3.67 4.14
CA GLU A 63 -2.26 -2.31 4.55
C GLU A 63 -2.76 -1.47 3.37
N ALA A 64 -2.13 -1.61 2.22
CA ALA A 64 -2.56 -0.90 1.01
C ALA A 64 -3.95 -1.33 0.56
N LYS A 65 -4.24 -2.62 0.61
CA LYS A 65 -5.57 -3.14 0.27
C LYS A 65 -6.65 -2.59 1.22
N GLN A 66 -6.33 -2.50 2.50
CA GLN A 66 -7.22 -1.90 3.48
C GLN A 66 -7.47 -0.43 3.16
N TRP A 67 -6.44 0.31 2.79
CA TRP A 67 -6.56 1.71 2.39
C TRP A 67 -7.48 1.85 1.17
N VAL A 68 -7.32 0.99 0.17
CA VAL A 68 -8.15 0.98 -1.04
C VAL A 68 -9.61 0.70 -0.67
N ASP A 69 -9.85 -0.31 0.16
CA ASP A 69 -11.20 -0.67 0.60
C ASP A 69 -11.88 0.49 1.35
N ASP A 70 -11.14 1.14 2.25
CA ASP A 70 -11.66 2.28 3.01
C ASP A 70 -11.97 3.46 2.09
N ARG A 71 -11.11 3.73 1.12
CA ARG A 71 -11.33 4.78 0.13
C ARG A 71 -12.61 4.54 -0.68
N LEU A 72 -12.80 3.32 -1.18
CA LEU A 72 -13.96 2.97 -1.98
C LEU A 72 -15.24 3.02 -1.15
N LEU A 73 -15.17 2.64 0.11
CA LEU A 73 -16.31 2.73 1.02
C LEU A 73 -16.72 4.19 1.24
N LYS A 74 -15.77 5.09 1.44
CA LYS A 74 -16.02 6.53 1.61
C LYS A 74 -16.67 7.13 0.37
N LEU A 75 -16.19 6.79 -0.82
CA LEU A 75 -16.77 7.25 -2.08
C LEU A 75 -18.22 6.80 -2.21
N LYS A 76 -18.52 5.57 -1.84
CA LYS A 76 -19.86 5.01 -1.90
C LYS A 76 -20.83 5.73 -0.96
N ILE A 77 -20.34 6.18 0.19
CA ILE A 77 -21.15 6.95 1.16
C ILE A 77 -21.45 8.35 0.61
N PHE A 78 -20.50 8.98 -0.06
CA PHE A 78 -20.66 10.32 -0.61
C PHE A 78 -21.49 10.38 -1.88
N GLU A 79 -21.68 9.29 -2.58
CA GLU A 79 -22.45 9.20 -3.82
C GLU A 79 -23.98 9.17 -3.62
N ARG A 80 -24.46 9.29 -2.40
CA ARG A 80 -25.89 9.29 -2.12
C ARG A 80 -26.50 10.68 -2.24
#